data_2097735a0bd51832c6705f35302c9ac6
#
_entry.id   2097735a0bd51832c6705f35302c9ac6
#
_cell.length_a   1.000
_cell.length_b   1.000
_cell.length_c   1.000
_cell.angle_alpha   90.00
_cell.angle_beta   90.00
_cell.angle_gamma   90.00
#
_symmetry.space_group_name_H-M   'P 1'
#
loop_
_entity.id
_entity.type
_entity.pdbx_description
1 polymer ?
#
loop_
_entity_poly.entity_id
_entity_poly.type
_entity_poly.pdbx_seq_one_letter_code
_entity_poly.pdbx_strand_id
1 'polypeptide(L)'
;MENKKVIIVGSSRSDGNTSKIVSKISNQINVDVIDLREYTISYYDYENKNSEDDFLSLMKLIIEKYDTLVFATPVYWYTMSGIMKVFFDRFSDLIRIEKELGRKLRGKNMFVISNSDDDTLDYDFYLPFRLSANYLGMTYLGEKHLSYKTIKDQEHINSIL
;
A
#
# COMPACT_ATOMS: atom_id res chain seq x y z
N MET A 1 -2.93 -0.59 -23.43
CA MET A 1 -3.81 -0.99 -22.31
C MET A 1 -3.69 0.07 -21.23
N GLU A 2 -4.80 0.48 -20.65
CA GLU A 2 -4.82 1.47 -19.59
C GLU A 2 -4.19 0.87 -18.31
N ASN A 3 -3.22 1.56 -17.72
CA ASN A 3 -2.54 1.11 -16.49
C ASN A 3 -3.53 1.19 -15.32
N LYS A 4 -4.05 0.05 -14.87
CA LYS A 4 -5.01 -0.01 -13.78
C LYS A 4 -4.32 0.15 -12.44
N LYS A 5 -4.77 1.12 -11.67
CA LYS A 5 -4.21 1.46 -10.36
C LYS A 5 -5.18 1.05 -9.24
N VAL A 6 -4.64 0.78 -8.06
CA VAL A 6 -5.39 0.60 -6.81
C VAL A 6 -4.66 1.26 -5.66
N ILE A 7 -5.42 1.90 -4.75
CA ILE A 7 -4.88 2.41 -3.48
C ILE A 7 -5.18 1.38 -2.39
N ILE A 8 -4.14 0.85 -1.76
CA ILE A 8 -4.21 -0.10 -0.65
C ILE A 8 -3.97 0.69 0.64
N VAL A 9 -5.00 0.80 1.47
CA VAL A 9 -4.97 1.63 2.69
C VAL A 9 -4.66 0.78 3.90
N GLY A 10 -3.56 1.10 4.58
CA GLY A 10 -3.22 0.52 5.88
C GLY A 10 -3.30 1.55 7.00
N SER A 11 -4.51 1.88 7.44
CA SER A 11 -4.76 2.81 8.54
C SER A 11 -5.65 2.16 9.60
N SER A 12 -5.44 2.49 10.88
CA SER A 12 -6.24 1.92 11.98
C SER A 12 -7.63 2.55 12.13
N ARG A 13 -7.92 3.68 11.44
CA ARG A 13 -9.19 4.40 11.54
C ARG A 13 -9.82 4.64 10.17
N SER A 14 -11.15 4.49 10.09
CA SER A 14 -11.94 4.78 8.88
C SER A 14 -12.09 6.27 8.58
N ASP A 15 -12.07 7.10 9.62
CA ASP A 15 -12.30 8.55 9.57
C ASP A 15 -11.01 9.36 9.79
N GLY A 16 -9.87 8.69 9.79
CA GLY A 16 -8.57 9.30 10.00
C GLY A 16 -8.06 10.10 8.81
N ASN A 17 -6.92 10.77 8.98
CA ASN A 17 -6.32 11.62 7.95
C ASN A 17 -5.98 10.82 6.68
N THR A 18 -5.44 9.61 6.80
CA THR A 18 -5.14 8.73 5.66
C THR A 18 -6.39 8.47 4.82
N SER A 19 -7.50 8.09 5.46
CA SER A 19 -8.77 7.81 4.76
C SER A 19 -9.33 9.04 4.05
N LYS A 20 -9.23 10.22 4.67
CA LYS A 20 -9.65 11.49 4.05
C LYS A 20 -8.80 11.85 2.83
N ILE A 21 -7.48 11.64 2.91
CA ILE A 21 -6.56 11.83 1.78
C ILE A 21 -6.94 10.91 0.63
N VAL A 22 -7.04 9.61 0.92
CA VAL A 22 -7.35 8.59 -0.07
C VAL A 22 -8.70 8.86 -0.73
N SER A 23 -9.73 9.23 0.04
CA SER A 23 -11.05 9.58 -0.50
C SER A 23 -10.98 10.76 -1.47
N LYS A 24 -10.20 11.80 -1.16
CA LYS A 24 -10.02 12.93 -2.07
C LYS A 24 -9.33 12.50 -3.37
N ILE A 25 -8.26 11.72 -3.27
CA ILE A 25 -7.52 11.23 -4.45
C ILE A 25 -8.44 10.35 -5.30
N SER A 26 -9.10 9.37 -4.71
CA SER A 26 -9.93 8.40 -5.43
C SER A 26 -11.10 9.06 -6.16
N ASN A 27 -11.70 10.10 -5.56
CA ASN A 27 -12.79 10.84 -6.19
C ASN A 27 -12.31 11.69 -7.39
N GLN A 28 -11.06 12.13 -7.39
CA GLN A 28 -10.52 12.98 -8.48
C GLN A 28 -10.06 12.16 -9.69
N ILE A 29 -9.42 11.02 -9.46
CA ILE A 29 -8.79 10.23 -10.53
C ILE A 29 -9.49 8.90 -10.81
N ASN A 30 -10.64 8.64 -10.18
CA ASN A 30 -11.44 7.41 -10.34
C ASN A 30 -10.59 6.13 -10.20
N VAL A 31 -9.90 5.98 -9.07
CA VAL A 31 -9.06 4.83 -8.73
C VAL A 31 -9.75 3.95 -7.69
N ASP A 32 -9.62 2.64 -7.84
CA ASP A 32 -10.13 1.68 -6.85
C ASP A 32 -9.38 1.80 -5.52
N VAL A 33 -10.09 1.57 -4.41
CA VAL A 33 -9.54 1.61 -3.05
C VAL A 33 -9.80 0.27 -2.36
N ILE A 34 -8.78 -0.27 -1.72
CA ILE A 34 -8.84 -1.45 -0.86
C ILE A 34 -8.42 -1.03 0.54
N ASP A 35 -9.33 -1.12 1.50
CA ASP A 35 -9.04 -0.85 2.90
C ASP A 35 -8.70 -2.16 3.61
N LEU A 36 -7.46 -2.29 4.08
CA LEU A 36 -6.98 -3.52 4.73
C LEU A 36 -7.73 -3.88 6.02
N ARG A 37 -8.48 -2.92 6.61
CA ARG A 37 -9.32 -3.21 7.79
C ARG A 37 -10.57 -4.05 7.47
N GLU A 38 -10.96 -4.10 6.21
CA GLU A 38 -12.11 -4.90 5.75
C GLU A 38 -11.75 -6.38 5.56
N TYR A 39 -10.48 -6.73 5.77
CA TYR A 39 -9.93 -8.07 5.56
C TYR A 39 -9.34 -8.63 6.86
N THR A 40 -9.57 -9.90 7.10
CA THR A 40 -8.91 -10.62 8.19
C THR A 40 -7.55 -11.11 7.73
N ILE A 41 -6.50 -10.37 8.08
CA ILE A 41 -5.12 -10.71 7.74
C ILE A 41 -4.32 -10.90 9.03
N SER A 42 -3.95 -12.14 9.29
CA SER A 42 -3.16 -12.52 10.47
C SER A 42 -1.68 -12.21 10.27
N TYR A 43 -0.93 -12.16 11.37
CA TYR A 43 0.53 -12.04 11.31
C TYR A 43 1.15 -13.17 10.48
N TYR A 44 2.33 -12.91 9.92
CA TYR A 44 3.09 -13.94 9.22
C TYR A 44 3.38 -15.13 10.15
N ASP A 45 3.13 -16.33 9.65
CA ASP A 45 3.35 -17.58 10.37
C ASP A 45 4.21 -18.54 9.53
N TYR A 46 5.35 -18.96 10.08
CA TYR A 46 6.27 -19.89 9.42
C TYR A 46 5.65 -21.28 9.15
N GLU A 47 4.66 -21.67 9.94
CA GLU A 47 3.94 -22.95 9.81
C GLU A 47 2.68 -22.84 8.94
N ASN A 48 2.39 -21.63 8.41
CA ASN A 48 1.23 -21.36 7.54
C ASN A 48 -0.13 -21.73 8.17
N LYS A 49 -0.27 -21.59 9.48
CA LYS A 49 -1.54 -21.86 10.18
C LYS A 49 -2.64 -20.86 9.86
N ASN A 50 -2.27 -19.73 9.25
CA ASN A 50 -3.14 -18.66 8.82
C ASN A 50 -3.54 -18.73 7.33
N SER A 51 -3.40 -19.89 6.69
CA SER A 51 -3.66 -20.11 5.26
C SER A 51 -5.11 -19.80 4.83
N GLU A 52 -6.04 -19.86 5.77
CA GLU A 52 -7.48 -19.65 5.53
C GLU A 52 -7.92 -18.18 5.72
N ASP A 53 -6.98 -17.26 6.03
CA ASP A 53 -7.30 -15.84 6.11
C ASP A 53 -7.41 -15.19 4.71
N ASP A 54 -7.75 -13.89 4.69
CA ASP A 54 -8.05 -13.21 3.43
C ASP A 54 -6.81 -12.82 2.60
N PHE A 55 -5.57 -13.00 3.11
CA PHE A 55 -4.38 -12.46 2.45
C PHE A 55 -4.18 -12.97 1.03
N LEU A 56 -4.16 -14.30 0.84
CA LEU A 56 -3.86 -14.89 -0.46
C LEU A 56 -4.96 -14.61 -1.49
N SER A 57 -6.23 -14.67 -1.08
CA SER A 57 -7.37 -14.34 -1.95
C SER A 57 -7.34 -12.87 -2.38
N LEU A 58 -7.04 -11.96 -1.45
CA LEU A 58 -6.89 -10.54 -1.73
C LEU A 58 -5.70 -10.28 -2.67
N MET A 59 -4.54 -10.89 -2.41
CA MET A 59 -3.37 -10.72 -3.27
C MET A 59 -3.61 -11.25 -4.68
N LYS A 60 -4.33 -12.36 -4.83
CA LYS A 60 -4.71 -12.87 -6.14
C LYS A 60 -5.55 -11.85 -6.91
N LEU A 61 -6.58 -11.30 -6.27
CA LEU A 61 -7.42 -10.24 -6.85
C LEU A 61 -6.57 -9.02 -7.27
N ILE A 62 -5.70 -8.54 -6.38
CA ILE A 62 -4.86 -7.37 -6.64
C ILE A 62 -3.93 -7.62 -7.84
N ILE A 63 -3.23 -8.74 -7.83
CA ILE A 63 -2.24 -9.07 -8.86
C ILE A 63 -2.90 -9.28 -10.23
N GLU A 64 -4.09 -9.87 -10.28
CA GLU A 64 -4.80 -10.13 -11.53
C GLU A 64 -5.44 -8.88 -12.13
N LYS A 65 -5.87 -7.93 -11.28
CA LYS A 65 -6.66 -6.77 -11.73
C LYS A 65 -5.84 -5.52 -11.96
N TYR A 66 -4.74 -5.29 -11.24
CA TYR A 66 -4.04 -4.00 -11.22
C TYR A 66 -2.57 -4.10 -11.65
N ASP A 67 -2.07 -3.03 -12.25
CA ASP A 67 -0.69 -2.89 -12.72
C ASP A 67 0.13 -2.01 -11.78
N THR A 68 -0.50 -1.07 -11.10
CA THR A 68 0.13 -0.16 -10.13
C THR A 68 -0.53 -0.27 -8.77
N LEU A 69 0.27 -0.61 -7.77
CA LEU A 69 -0.11 -0.72 -6.36
C LEU A 69 0.36 0.53 -5.61
N VAL A 70 -0.58 1.31 -5.10
CA VAL A 70 -0.33 2.51 -4.32
C VAL A 70 -0.58 2.20 -2.85
N PHE A 71 0.45 2.16 -2.03
CA PHE A 71 0.32 1.90 -0.60
C PHE A 71 0.14 3.21 0.16
N ALA A 72 -0.99 3.35 0.87
CA ALA A 72 -1.32 4.53 1.67
C ALA A 72 -1.28 4.19 3.16
N THR A 73 -0.41 4.85 3.92
CA THR A 73 -0.18 4.57 5.35
C THR A 73 0.08 5.84 6.15
N PRO A 74 -0.46 5.94 7.38
CA PRO A 74 0.01 6.96 8.31
C PRO A 74 1.43 6.64 8.78
N VAL A 75 2.15 7.67 9.26
CA VAL A 75 3.44 7.52 9.92
C VAL A 75 3.19 7.26 11.41
N TYR A 76 3.59 6.11 11.89
CA TYR A 76 3.55 5.75 13.31
C TYR A 76 4.96 5.40 13.78
N TRP A 77 5.48 6.18 14.73
CA TRP A 77 6.84 5.96 15.24
C TRP A 77 7.88 5.80 14.13
N TYR A 78 7.86 6.76 13.19
CA TYR A 78 8.82 6.87 12.07
C TYR A 78 8.75 5.72 11.06
N THR A 79 7.69 4.89 11.08
CA THR A 79 7.51 3.77 10.14
C THR A 79 6.04 3.65 9.70
N MET A 80 5.76 2.69 8.81
CA MET A 80 4.40 2.38 8.37
C MET A 80 3.53 1.88 9.54
N SER A 81 2.23 1.97 9.40
CA SER A 81 1.27 1.42 10.36
C SER A 81 1.46 -0.09 10.57
N GLY A 82 1.05 -0.59 11.74
CA GLY A 82 1.06 -2.03 12.02
C GLY A 82 0.24 -2.85 11.02
N ILE A 83 -0.91 -2.33 10.56
CA ILE A 83 -1.74 -2.99 9.54
C ILE A 83 -0.98 -3.12 8.22
N MET A 84 -0.34 -2.04 7.76
CA MET A 84 0.48 -2.07 6.56
C MET A 84 1.67 -3.01 6.72
N LYS A 85 2.32 -3.00 7.89
CA LYS A 85 3.47 -3.87 8.16
C LYS A 85 3.08 -5.34 8.14
N VAL A 86 1.96 -5.72 8.74
CA VAL A 86 1.43 -7.10 8.67
C VAL A 86 1.21 -7.51 7.22
N PHE A 87 0.60 -6.65 6.40
CA PHE A 87 0.39 -6.93 4.98
C PHE A 87 1.71 -7.14 4.24
N PHE A 88 2.74 -6.33 4.51
CA PHE A 88 4.09 -6.49 3.93
C PHE A 88 4.79 -7.76 4.41
N ASP A 89 4.68 -8.12 5.68
CA ASP A 89 5.27 -9.36 6.21
C ASP A 89 4.69 -10.61 5.51
N ARG A 90 3.41 -10.55 5.14
CA ARG A 90 2.72 -11.62 4.43
C ARG A 90 3.16 -11.78 2.96
N PHE A 91 3.91 -10.83 2.37
CA PHE A 91 4.58 -11.08 1.08
C PHE A 91 5.51 -12.29 1.14
N SER A 92 5.94 -12.71 2.32
CA SER A 92 6.66 -13.96 2.53
C SER A 92 5.89 -15.19 2.02
N ASP A 93 4.57 -15.18 2.08
CA ASP A 93 3.75 -16.28 1.56
C ASP A 93 3.82 -16.37 0.02
N LEU A 94 3.96 -15.22 -0.65
CA LEU A 94 4.09 -15.15 -2.11
C LEU A 94 5.47 -15.63 -2.61
N ILE A 95 6.48 -15.67 -1.75
CA ILE A 95 7.81 -16.16 -2.13
C ILE A 95 8.10 -17.57 -1.61
N ARG A 96 7.34 -18.06 -0.64
CA ARG A 96 7.55 -19.37 -0.03
C ARG A 96 6.49 -20.39 -0.42
N ILE A 97 5.22 -20.00 -0.47
CA ILE A 97 4.05 -20.85 -0.65
C ILE A 97 3.48 -20.67 -2.05
N GLU A 98 2.92 -19.50 -2.35
CA GLU A 98 2.29 -19.17 -3.62
C GLU A 98 3.26 -18.50 -4.61
N LYS A 99 4.37 -19.19 -4.92
CA LYS A 99 5.48 -18.65 -5.71
C LYS A 99 5.08 -18.19 -7.11
N GLU A 100 4.16 -18.91 -7.76
CA GLU A 100 3.69 -18.55 -9.11
C GLU A 100 2.87 -17.26 -9.08
N LEU A 101 2.05 -17.08 -8.04
CA LEU A 101 1.33 -15.84 -7.81
C LEU A 101 2.31 -14.69 -7.52
N GLY A 102 3.28 -14.91 -6.64
CA GLY A 102 4.30 -13.91 -6.29
C GLY A 102 5.13 -13.47 -7.49
N ARG A 103 5.48 -14.36 -8.41
CA ARG A 103 6.21 -14.02 -9.64
C ARG A 103 5.48 -13.05 -10.55
N LYS A 104 4.14 -12.99 -10.49
CA LYS A 104 3.31 -12.06 -11.26
C LYS A 104 3.42 -10.60 -10.76
N LEU A 105 4.06 -10.36 -9.60
CA LEU A 105 4.40 -9.00 -9.15
C LEU A 105 5.52 -8.38 -9.99
N ARG A 106 6.34 -9.19 -10.65
CA ARG A 106 7.43 -8.69 -11.51
C ARG A 106 6.87 -7.83 -12.63
N GLY A 107 7.45 -6.65 -12.78
CA GLY A 107 7.03 -5.68 -13.78
C GLY A 107 5.81 -4.83 -13.40
N LYS A 108 5.16 -5.09 -12.26
CA LYS A 108 4.16 -4.18 -11.71
C LYS A 108 4.83 -2.98 -11.05
N ASN A 109 4.06 -1.92 -10.81
CA ASN A 109 4.54 -0.69 -10.23
C ASN A 109 4.13 -0.59 -8.75
N MET A 110 4.99 0.08 -7.97
CA MET A 110 4.72 0.46 -6.58
C MET A 110 4.87 1.97 -6.41
N PHE A 111 3.91 2.59 -5.75
CA PHE A 111 3.98 3.98 -5.29
C PHE A 111 3.56 4.05 -3.82
N VAL A 112 4.05 5.02 -3.05
CA VAL A 112 3.74 5.15 -1.63
C VAL A 112 3.19 6.52 -1.32
N ILE A 113 2.08 6.55 -0.59
CA ILE A 113 1.51 7.75 0.02
C ILE A 113 1.64 7.60 1.54
N SER A 114 2.33 8.54 2.16
CA SER A 114 2.41 8.63 3.61
C SER A 114 1.77 9.92 4.12
N ASN A 115 1.29 9.91 5.35
CA ASN A 115 0.80 11.13 5.99
C ASN A 115 1.13 11.19 7.48
N SER A 116 1.37 12.41 7.95
CA SER A 116 1.52 12.77 9.36
C SER A 116 1.04 14.21 9.58
N ASP A 117 1.22 14.72 10.79
CA ASP A 117 0.96 16.12 11.10
C ASP A 117 2.13 17.04 10.67
N ASP A 118 3.31 16.48 10.44
CA ASP A 118 4.49 17.18 9.97
C ASP A 118 4.47 17.33 8.44
N ASP A 119 5.04 18.42 7.93
CA ASP A 119 5.12 18.70 6.48
C ASP A 119 6.29 17.95 5.81
N THR A 120 7.24 17.47 6.60
CA THR A 120 8.42 16.74 6.12
C THR A 120 8.50 15.37 6.77
N LEU A 121 9.05 14.42 6.02
CA LEU A 121 9.29 13.07 6.50
C LEU A 121 10.72 12.67 6.13
N ASP A 122 11.39 11.94 7.03
CA ASP A 122 12.72 11.41 6.76
C ASP A 122 12.66 10.42 5.59
N TYR A 123 13.64 10.51 4.70
CA TYR A 123 13.77 9.66 3.51
C TYR A 123 13.85 8.16 3.86
N ASP A 124 14.40 7.82 5.01
CA ASP A 124 14.54 6.42 5.46
C ASP A 124 13.20 5.73 5.72
N PHE A 125 12.12 6.51 5.94
CA PHE A 125 10.77 5.96 6.05
C PHE A 125 10.39 5.09 4.84
N TYR A 126 10.80 5.48 3.64
CA TYR A 126 10.43 4.79 2.40
C TYR A 126 11.35 3.62 2.04
N LEU A 127 12.46 3.46 2.76
CA LEU A 127 13.44 2.40 2.48
C LEU A 127 12.83 0.99 2.48
N PRO A 128 11.97 0.58 3.44
CA PRO A 128 11.33 -0.74 3.41
C PRO A 128 10.49 -0.97 2.16
N PHE A 129 9.77 0.05 1.67
CA PHE A 129 8.96 -0.05 0.45
C PHE A 129 9.83 -0.23 -0.78
N ARG A 130 10.87 0.58 -0.94
CA ARG A 130 11.79 0.50 -2.09
C ARG A 130 12.52 -0.83 -2.15
N LEU A 131 13.02 -1.30 -1.02
CA LEU A 131 13.72 -2.60 -0.95
C LEU A 131 12.75 -3.75 -1.23
N SER A 132 11.51 -3.69 -0.73
CA SER A 132 10.49 -4.68 -1.01
C SER A 132 10.10 -4.70 -2.49
N ALA A 133 9.91 -3.52 -3.11
CA ALA A 133 9.65 -3.43 -4.54
C ALA A 133 10.77 -4.09 -5.36
N ASN A 134 12.02 -3.74 -5.07
CA ASN A 134 13.19 -4.32 -5.74
C ASN A 134 13.25 -5.83 -5.58
N TYR A 135 13.03 -6.34 -4.36
CA TYR A 135 13.07 -7.77 -4.07
C TYR A 135 11.99 -8.55 -4.84
N LEU A 136 10.79 -7.97 -4.96
CA LEU A 136 9.66 -8.55 -5.67
C LEU A 136 9.73 -8.35 -7.20
N GLY A 137 10.73 -7.61 -7.70
CA GLY A 137 10.87 -7.29 -9.12
C GLY A 137 9.88 -6.26 -9.63
N MET A 138 9.32 -5.44 -8.73
CA MET A 138 8.45 -4.31 -9.05
C MET A 138 9.26 -3.06 -9.38
N THR A 139 8.68 -2.15 -10.17
CA THR A 139 9.22 -0.81 -10.38
C THR A 139 8.73 0.14 -9.30
N TYR A 140 9.64 0.67 -8.49
CA TYR A 140 9.31 1.72 -7.53
C TYR A 140 9.20 3.07 -8.24
N LEU A 141 7.98 3.61 -8.32
CA LEU A 141 7.70 4.87 -9.04
C LEU A 141 7.97 6.11 -8.20
N GLY A 142 8.09 5.95 -6.88
CA GLY A 142 8.32 7.05 -5.95
C GLY A 142 7.35 7.09 -4.79
N GLU A 143 7.36 8.21 -4.10
CA GLU A 143 6.57 8.45 -2.90
C GLU A 143 6.03 9.88 -2.82
N LYS A 144 4.98 10.07 -2.03
CA LYS A 144 4.45 11.39 -1.66
C LYS A 144 4.10 11.42 -0.18
N HIS A 145 4.68 12.37 0.55
CA HIS A 145 4.26 12.70 1.90
C HIS A 145 3.22 13.83 1.85
N LEU A 146 2.14 13.67 2.62
CA LEU A 146 1.05 14.64 2.71
C LEU A 146 0.78 14.95 4.18
N SER A 147 1.02 16.18 4.59
CA SER A 147 0.55 16.60 5.91
C SER A 147 -0.94 16.95 5.86
N TYR A 148 -1.62 16.80 6.98
CA TYR A 148 -3.03 17.18 7.09
C TYR A 148 -3.27 18.66 6.79
N LYS A 149 -2.25 19.50 6.99
CA LYS A 149 -2.31 20.94 6.72
C LYS A 149 -2.32 21.24 5.22
N THR A 150 -1.52 20.51 4.44
CA THR A 150 -1.36 20.72 2.98
C THR A 150 -2.50 20.13 2.16
N ILE A 151 -3.29 19.21 2.70
CA ILE A 151 -4.44 18.60 2.01
C ILE A 151 -5.57 19.60 1.72
N LYS A 152 -5.57 20.74 2.38
CA LYS A 152 -6.56 21.81 2.14
C LYS A 152 -6.39 22.47 0.78
N ASP A 153 -5.22 22.40 0.17
CA ASP A 153 -4.91 23.00 -1.13
C ASP A 153 -5.10 21.97 -2.26
N GLN A 154 -6.18 22.11 -3.00
CA GLN A 154 -6.62 21.18 -4.07
C GLN A 154 -5.62 20.98 -5.21
N GLU A 155 -4.69 21.91 -5.42
CA GLU A 155 -3.74 21.87 -6.55
C GLU A 155 -2.66 20.76 -6.43
N HIS A 156 -2.36 20.28 -5.22
CA HIS A 156 -1.29 19.31 -4.99
C HIS A 156 -1.70 17.84 -5.22
N ILE A 157 -2.99 17.56 -5.36
CA ILE A 157 -3.48 16.19 -5.49
C ILE A 157 -3.40 15.66 -6.93
N ASN A 158 -3.56 16.53 -7.92
CA ASN A 158 -3.58 16.15 -9.35
C ASN A 158 -2.22 15.68 -9.88
N SER A 159 -1.13 15.87 -9.15
CA SER A 159 0.23 15.47 -9.55
C SER A 159 0.72 14.19 -8.84
N ILE A 160 -0.12 13.51 -8.07
CA ILE A 160 0.33 12.41 -7.18
C ILE A 160 0.39 11.06 -7.91
N LEU A 161 -0.47 10.80 -8.86
CA LEU A 161 -0.60 9.56 -9.61
C LEU A 161 -0.78 9.85 -11.10
#